data_cfc4e80ebadfab1a77faa52b99c69c07
#
_entry.id   cfc4e80ebadfab1a77faa52b99c69c07
#
_cell.length_a   1.000
_cell.length_b   1.000
_cell.length_c   1.000
_cell.angle_alpha   90.00
_cell.angle_beta   90.00
_cell.angle_gamma   90.00
#
_symmetry.space_group_name_H-M   'P 1'
#
loop_
_entity.id
_entity.type
_entity.pdbx_description
1 polymer ?
#
loop_
_entity_poly.entity_id
_entity_poly.type
_entity_poly.pdbx_seq_one_letter_code
_entity_poly.pdbx_strand_id
1 'polypeptide(L)'
;MHRAHNTEPPVPSSDTGRCTTPGTAPLAIALPGTLCAPAIFDGLGHALAGHCRLRALSWMTDADAYRIPALAEWVADRIRADSSEPVVLIGHSTGGAIALQTAAHHPGLLRGLVLINTGPHIRGHGDVDTLIDAITTDGVEAMTRRVMQRSFKVPPPAAELERFLAYGSAIPTRSAVDALTSQRDTDLTPALPTIHVPVAVVHGRHDPVRTTADAAAMAQTFPNATLHTVDAGHSPMYECPDAVRAIVVELLTRTAR
;
A
#
# COMPACT_ATOMS: atom_id res chain seq x y z
N MET A 1 22.25 -55.49 -47.57
CA MET A 1 21.71 -54.12 -47.64
C MET A 1 20.63 -53.98 -46.58
N HIS A 2 21.00 -53.52 -45.37
CA HIS A 2 20.06 -53.23 -44.28
C HIS A 2 19.99 -51.73 -44.11
N ARG A 3 18.80 -51.15 -44.31
CA ARG A 3 18.49 -49.75 -43.98
C ARG A 3 18.20 -49.67 -42.50
N ALA A 4 18.97 -48.87 -41.78
CA ALA A 4 18.70 -48.45 -40.43
C ALA A 4 17.63 -47.33 -40.44
N HIS A 5 16.52 -47.56 -39.72
CA HIS A 5 15.54 -46.51 -39.42
C HIS A 5 16.03 -45.78 -38.19
N ASN A 6 16.33 -44.48 -38.36
CA ASN A 6 16.57 -43.54 -37.29
C ASN A 6 15.22 -43.03 -36.80
N THR A 7 14.83 -43.38 -35.59
CA THR A 7 13.68 -42.82 -34.90
C THR A 7 14.18 -41.74 -33.95
N GLU A 8 13.92 -40.47 -34.27
CA GLU A 8 14.09 -39.34 -33.35
C GLU A 8 13.11 -39.48 -32.18
N PRO A 9 13.53 -39.12 -30.95
CA PRO A 9 12.62 -39.06 -29.80
C PRO A 9 11.69 -37.83 -29.89
N PRO A 10 10.46 -37.90 -29.37
CA PRO A 10 9.52 -36.78 -29.41
C PRO A 10 9.99 -35.62 -28.51
N VAL A 11 9.95 -34.41 -29.07
CA VAL A 11 10.19 -33.17 -28.39
C VAL A 11 9.07 -32.96 -27.37
N PRO A 12 9.37 -32.67 -26.09
CA PRO A 12 8.31 -32.32 -25.13
C PRO A 12 7.69 -30.98 -25.51
N SER A 13 6.38 -30.99 -25.72
CA SER A 13 5.58 -29.79 -25.95
C SER A 13 5.59 -28.93 -24.67
N SER A 14 6.31 -27.84 -24.75
CA SER A 14 6.28 -26.77 -23.75
C SER A 14 4.99 -25.97 -23.86
N ASP A 15 4.52 -25.60 -22.72
CA ASP A 15 3.80 -24.35 -22.47
C ASP A 15 2.33 -24.29 -22.87
N THR A 16 1.50 -24.75 -21.93
CA THR A 16 0.13 -24.20 -21.84
C THR A 16 0.18 -22.86 -21.14
N GLY A 17 0.65 -21.83 -21.85
CA GLY A 17 0.45 -20.44 -21.48
C GLY A 17 -1.04 -20.19 -21.32
N ARG A 18 -1.51 -19.95 -20.09
CA ARG A 18 -2.87 -19.43 -19.83
C ARG A 18 -2.98 -18.10 -20.53
N CYS A 19 -3.66 -18.07 -21.65
CA CYS A 19 -4.13 -16.89 -22.30
C CYS A 19 -5.12 -16.20 -21.35
N THR A 20 -4.70 -15.20 -20.58
CA THR A 20 -5.60 -14.38 -19.78
C THR A 20 -6.37 -13.47 -20.71
N THR A 21 -7.66 -13.61 -20.70
CA THR A 21 -8.60 -12.75 -21.46
C THR A 21 -8.36 -11.27 -21.07
N PRO A 22 -8.32 -10.31 -22.02
CA PRO A 22 -8.23 -8.89 -21.71
C PRO A 22 -9.45 -8.46 -20.88
N GLY A 23 -9.22 -8.05 -19.61
CA GLY A 23 -10.27 -7.64 -18.67
C GLY A 23 -10.20 -8.33 -17.31
N THR A 24 -9.43 -9.38 -17.16
CA THR A 24 -9.38 -10.23 -15.94
C THR A 24 -8.16 -10.01 -15.05
N ALA A 25 -7.29 -9.04 -15.34
CA ALA A 25 -6.15 -8.76 -14.47
C ALA A 25 -6.64 -8.32 -13.08
N PRO A 26 -6.13 -8.94 -11.98
CA PRO A 26 -6.52 -8.56 -10.62
C PRO A 26 -6.40 -7.05 -10.38
N LEU A 27 -7.27 -6.50 -9.53
CA LEU A 27 -7.18 -5.10 -9.12
C LEU A 27 -6.41 -5.01 -7.80
N ALA A 28 -5.46 -4.10 -7.75
CA ALA A 28 -4.84 -3.60 -6.52
C ALA A 28 -5.28 -2.16 -6.30
N ILE A 29 -5.72 -1.84 -5.07
CA ILE A 29 -6.07 -0.49 -4.65
C ILE A 29 -5.02 -0.01 -3.66
N ALA A 30 -4.47 1.19 -3.86
CA ALA A 30 -3.44 1.76 -3.03
C ALA A 30 -3.93 3.02 -2.29
N LEU A 31 -3.57 3.12 -1.02
CA LEU A 31 -3.91 4.21 -0.12
C LEU A 31 -2.62 4.89 0.35
N PRO A 32 -2.36 6.14 -0.06
CA PRO A 32 -1.20 6.90 0.40
C PRO A 32 -1.33 7.32 1.87
N GLY A 33 -0.21 7.72 2.47
CA GLY A 33 -0.16 8.32 3.79
C GLY A 33 -0.75 9.73 3.81
N THR A 34 -0.90 10.30 5.02
CA THR A 34 -1.30 11.70 5.20
C THR A 34 -0.31 12.63 4.51
N LEU A 35 -0.81 13.64 3.82
CA LEU A 35 -0.06 14.62 3.02
C LEU A 35 0.75 14.01 1.86
N CYS A 36 0.41 12.80 1.44
CA CYS A 36 1.11 12.08 0.39
C CYS A 36 0.24 11.96 -0.86
N ALA A 37 0.76 12.40 -2.01
CA ALA A 37 0.05 12.31 -3.29
C ALA A 37 -0.13 10.85 -3.72
N PRO A 38 -1.30 10.48 -4.31
CA PRO A 38 -1.48 9.16 -4.91
C PRO A 38 -0.43 8.81 -5.96
N ALA A 39 0.11 9.80 -6.64
CA ALA A 39 1.17 9.69 -7.64
C ALA A 39 2.47 9.02 -7.11
N ILE A 40 2.65 8.92 -5.79
CA ILE A 40 3.77 8.19 -5.18
C ILE A 40 3.78 6.70 -5.54
N PHE A 41 2.64 6.16 -5.98
CA PHE A 41 2.46 4.80 -6.43
C PHE A 41 2.64 4.59 -7.94
N ASP A 42 2.88 5.65 -8.73
CA ASP A 42 2.94 5.54 -10.20
C ASP A 42 4.05 4.58 -10.66
N GLY A 43 5.25 4.68 -10.06
CA GLY A 43 6.36 3.76 -10.35
C GLY A 43 6.00 2.30 -10.07
N LEU A 44 5.34 2.03 -8.93
CA LEU A 44 4.85 0.70 -8.60
C LEU A 44 3.76 0.25 -9.59
N GLY A 45 2.86 1.14 -9.99
CA GLY A 45 1.82 0.86 -10.98
C GLY A 45 2.40 0.42 -12.33
N HIS A 46 3.43 1.12 -12.81
CA HIS A 46 4.17 0.72 -14.00
C HIS A 46 4.88 -0.63 -13.83
N ALA A 47 5.54 -0.84 -12.70
CA ALA A 47 6.22 -2.09 -12.41
C ALA A 47 5.26 -3.30 -12.31
N LEU A 48 4.02 -3.09 -11.87
CA LEU A 48 2.97 -4.12 -11.77
C LEU A 48 2.23 -4.38 -13.10
N ALA A 49 2.51 -3.61 -14.16
CA ALA A 49 1.88 -3.82 -15.46
C ALA A 49 2.09 -5.28 -15.94
N GLY A 50 1.00 -5.91 -16.40
CA GLY A 50 1.00 -7.33 -16.79
C GLY A 50 0.74 -8.32 -15.64
N HIS A 51 0.80 -7.90 -14.36
CA HIS A 51 0.45 -8.73 -13.20
C HIS A 51 -0.89 -8.36 -12.58
N CYS A 52 -1.11 -7.07 -12.36
CA CYS A 52 -2.39 -6.53 -11.89
C CYS A 52 -2.54 -5.07 -12.34
N ARG A 53 -3.75 -4.55 -12.23
CA ARG A 53 -4.01 -3.10 -12.38
C ARG A 53 -3.88 -2.45 -11.01
N LEU A 54 -3.09 -1.38 -10.89
CA LEU A 54 -3.00 -0.59 -9.67
C LEU A 54 -3.82 0.70 -9.82
N ARG A 55 -4.68 0.99 -8.83
CA ARG A 55 -5.39 2.25 -8.68
C ARG A 55 -5.06 2.86 -7.32
N ALA A 56 -4.39 3.99 -7.30
CA ALA A 56 -4.19 4.77 -6.08
C ALA A 56 -5.38 5.70 -5.86
N LEU A 57 -5.93 5.72 -4.63
CA LEU A 57 -7.07 6.55 -4.26
C LEU A 57 -6.63 7.86 -3.62
N SER A 58 -7.29 8.94 -3.97
CA SER A 58 -7.06 10.30 -3.46
C SER A 58 -7.95 10.59 -2.24
N TRP A 59 -7.88 9.75 -1.20
CA TRP A 59 -8.81 9.79 -0.08
C TRP A 59 -8.82 11.15 0.65
N MET A 60 -7.72 11.90 0.65
CA MET A 60 -7.64 13.20 1.32
C MET A 60 -8.43 14.31 0.61
N THR A 61 -8.72 14.14 -0.68
CA THR A 61 -9.47 15.10 -1.50
C THR A 61 -10.85 14.62 -1.92
N ASP A 62 -11.02 13.31 -2.04
CA ASP A 62 -12.19 12.70 -2.67
C ASP A 62 -13.21 12.12 -1.66
N ALA A 63 -12.82 11.95 -0.39
CA ALA A 63 -13.72 11.48 0.65
C ALA A 63 -14.44 12.66 1.32
N ASP A 64 -15.62 12.38 1.90
CA ASP A 64 -16.43 13.37 2.60
C ASP A 64 -16.16 13.40 4.11
N ALA A 65 -15.64 12.31 4.67
CA ALA A 65 -15.32 12.14 6.09
C ALA A 65 -13.95 11.48 6.25
N TYR A 66 -13.15 11.93 7.21
CA TYR A 66 -11.71 11.63 7.27
C TYR A 66 -11.28 10.85 8.52
N ARG A 67 -12.23 10.44 9.38
CA ARG A 67 -11.90 9.54 10.48
C ARG A 67 -11.64 8.13 9.93
N ILE A 68 -10.69 7.39 10.52
CA ILE A 68 -10.26 6.06 10.02
C ILE A 68 -11.44 5.11 9.76
N PRO A 69 -12.45 4.96 10.66
CA PRO A 69 -13.60 4.10 10.37
C PRO A 69 -14.42 4.57 9.14
N ALA A 70 -14.66 5.87 8.99
CA ALA A 70 -15.41 6.40 7.86
C ALA A 70 -14.63 6.26 6.54
N LEU A 71 -13.31 6.44 6.57
CA LEU A 71 -12.45 6.20 5.41
C LEU A 71 -12.43 4.72 5.02
N ALA A 72 -12.50 3.79 5.98
CA ALA A 72 -12.59 2.37 5.68
C ALA A 72 -13.89 2.01 4.95
N GLU A 73 -15.03 2.59 5.35
CA GLU A 73 -16.31 2.44 4.62
C GLU A 73 -16.21 3.04 3.21
N TRP A 74 -15.67 4.25 3.09
CA TRP A 74 -15.46 4.89 1.79
C TRP A 74 -14.58 4.04 0.86
N VAL A 75 -13.50 3.43 1.38
CA VAL A 75 -12.64 2.51 0.62
C VAL A 75 -13.41 1.26 0.21
N ALA A 76 -14.20 0.68 1.11
CA ALA A 76 -15.03 -0.49 0.81
C ALA A 76 -16.01 -0.19 -0.34
N ASP A 77 -16.62 1.00 -0.37
CA ASP A 77 -17.51 1.42 -1.44
C ASP A 77 -16.76 1.64 -2.77
N ARG A 78 -15.54 2.19 -2.74
CA ARG A 78 -14.69 2.27 -3.94
C ARG A 78 -14.32 0.88 -4.46
N ILE A 79 -13.99 -0.07 -3.59
CA ILE A 79 -13.72 -1.45 -4.00
C ILE A 79 -14.94 -2.06 -4.69
N ARG A 80 -16.13 -1.95 -4.10
CA ARG A 80 -17.39 -2.48 -4.69
C ARG A 80 -17.72 -1.84 -6.03
N ALA A 81 -17.43 -0.54 -6.20
CA ALA A 81 -17.65 0.16 -7.46
C ALA A 81 -16.67 -0.25 -8.57
N ASP A 82 -15.44 -0.62 -8.21
CA ASP A 82 -14.35 -0.86 -9.16
C ASP A 82 -14.17 -2.34 -9.53
N SER A 83 -14.66 -3.26 -8.68
CA SER A 83 -14.44 -4.69 -8.84
C SER A 83 -15.56 -5.53 -8.23
N SER A 84 -16.00 -6.53 -8.98
CA SER A 84 -16.85 -7.61 -8.45
C SER A 84 -16.04 -8.71 -7.74
N GLU A 85 -14.72 -8.73 -7.93
CA GLU A 85 -13.80 -9.70 -7.35
C GLU A 85 -13.04 -9.08 -6.18
N PRO A 86 -12.62 -9.88 -5.20
CA PRO A 86 -11.76 -9.39 -4.13
C PRO A 86 -10.45 -8.80 -4.65
N VAL A 87 -10.01 -7.69 -4.05
CA VAL A 87 -8.83 -6.92 -4.47
C VAL A 87 -7.63 -7.15 -3.56
N VAL A 88 -6.42 -6.79 -4.02
CA VAL A 88 -5.28 -6.54 -3.12
C VAL A 88 -5.37 -5.10 -2.63
N LEU A 89 -5.42 -4.90 -1.31
CA LEU A 89 -5.40 -3.56 -0.72
C LEU A 89 -3.98 -3.23 -0.25
N ILE A 90 -3.44 -2.11 -0.71
CA ILE A 90 -2.09 -1.65 -0.37
C ILE A 90 -2.23 -0.38 0.46
N GLY A 91 -1.75 -0.38 1.70
CA GLY A 91 -1.81 0.79 2.57
C GLY A 91 -0.42 1.27 2.98
N HIS A 92 -0.11 2.54 2.75
CA HIS A 92 1.12 3.20 3.17
C HIS A 92 0.87 4.17 4.32
N SER A 93 1.65 4.08 5.40
CA SER A 93 1.57 4.99 6.55
C SER A 93 0.13 5.08 7.09
N THR A 94 -0.52 6.26 7.14
CA THR A 94 -1.94 6.42 7.53
C THR A 94 -2.87 5.60 6.63
N GLY A 95 -2.58 5.50 5.32
CA GLY A 95 -3.30 4.61 4.40
C GLY A 95 -3.27 3.15 4.84
N GLY A 96 -2.22 2.74 5.58
CA GLY A 96 -2.13 1.42 6.19
C GLY A 96 -3.11 1.23 7.34
N ALA A 97 -3.33 2.25 8.18
CA ALA A 97 -4.37 2.20 9.22
C ALA A 97 -5.78 2.11 8.62
N ILE A 98 -6.03 2.86 7.53
CA ILE A 98 -7.29 2.76 6.77
C ILE A 98 -7.44 1.35 6.20
N ALA A 99 -6.39 0.78 5.61
CA ALA A 99 -6.40 -0.56 5.03
C ALA A 99 -6.63 -1.65 6.10
N LEU A 100 -6.03 -1.52 7.28
CA LEU A 100 -6.26 -2.41 8.42
C LEU A 100 -7.71 -2.37 8.89
N GLN A 101 -8.26 -1.17 9.05
CA GLN A 101 -9.67 -0.98 9.42
C GLN A 101 -10.60 -1.60 8.37
N THR A 102 -10.31 -1.38 7.07
CA THR A 102 -11.08 -1.99 5.97
C THR A 102 -10.99 -3.52 6.01
N ALA A 103 -9.80 -4.09 6.22
CA ALA A 103 -9.61 -5.53 6.29
C ALA A 103 -10.34 -6.17 7.47
N ALA A 104 -10.38 -5.49 8.62
CA ALA A 104 -11.08 -5.98 9.80
C ALA A 104 -12.62 -6.00 9.64
N HIS A 105 -13.20 -5.00 8.94
CA HIS A 105 -14.65 -4.85 8.82
C HIS A 105 -15.22 -5.42 7.51
N HIS A 106 -14.40 -5.49 6.44
CA HIS A 106 -14.81 -5.95 5.11
C HIS A 106 -13.86 -7.03 4.55
N PRO A 107 -13.58 -8.12 5.30
CA PRO A 107 -12.60 -9.13 4.88
C PRO A 107 -12.95 -9.77 3.53
N GLY A 108 -14.24 -9.91 3.20
CA GLY A 108 -14.69 -10.49 1.93
C GLY A 108 -14.38 -9.66 0.69
N LEU A 109 -13.99 -8.39 0.84
CA LEU A 109 -13.58 -7.53 -0.28
C LEU A 109 -12.11 -7.72 -0.66
N LEU A 110 -11.33 -8.40 0.18
CA LEU A 110 -9.89 -8.50 0.03
C LEU A 110 -9.45 -9.93 -0.27
N ARG A 111 -8.56 -10.07 -1.24
CA ARG A 111 -7.79 -11.30 -1.47
C ARG A 111 -6.42 -11.27 -0.82
N GLY A 112 -5.93 -10.09 -0.45
CA GLY A 112 -4.65 -9.88 0.21
C GLY A 112 -4.46 -8.45 0.66
N LEU A 113 -3.51 -8.25 1.59
CA LEU A 113 -3.21 -6.96 2.19
C LEU A 113 -1.71 -6.71 2.14
N VAL A 114 -1.30 -5.52 1.68
CA VAL A 114 0.10 -5.06 1.70
C VAL A 114 0.18 -3.82 2.58
N LEU A 115 1.00 -3.87 3.60
CA LEU A 115 1.16 -2.81 4.60
C LEU A 115 2.58 -2.26 4.52
N ILE A 116 2.70 -1.01 4.07
CA ILE A 116 3.99 -0.36 3.80
C ILE A 116 4.25 0.70 4.86
N ASN A 117 5.33 0.56 5.65
CA ASN A 117 5.77 1.52 6.67
C ASN A 117 4.61 2.07 7.52
N THR A 118 3.82 1.16 8.06
CA THR A 118 2.62 1.46 8.85
C THR A 118 2.57 0.61 10.12
N GLY A 119 1.54 0.80 10.92
CA GLY A 119 1.28 0.01 12.12
C GLY A 119 -0.15 0.15 12.61
N PRO A 120 -0.57 -0.70 13.56
CA PRO A 120 -1.93 -0.73 14.08
C PRO A 120 -2.28 0.48 14.96
N HIS A 121 -1.29 1.23 15.40
CA HIS A 121 -1.40 2.45 16.21
C HIS A 121 -0.21 3.36 15.94
N ILE A 122 -0.27 4.61 16.43
CA ILE A 122 0.83 5.58 16.31
C ILE A 122 1.46 5.96 17.66
N ARG A 123 1.15 5.23 18.73
CA ARG A 123 1.79 5.44 20.03
C ARG A 123 3.30 5.19 19.94
N GLY A 124 4.10 6.13 20.45
CA GLY A 124 5.55 6.05 20.40
C GLY A 124 6.21 6.44 19.07
N HIS A 125 5.42 6.87 18.08
CA HIS A 125 5.90 7.23 16.73
C HIS A 125 5.79 8.74 16.45
N GLY A 126 6.45 9.52 17.28
CA GLY A 126 6.45 10.98 17.20
C GLY A 126 5.29 11.63 17.95
N ASP A 127 5.31 12.96 17.99
CA ASP A 127 4.26 13.76 18.60
C ASP A 127 3.23 14.16 17.52
N VAL A 128 2.12 13.41 17.50
CA VAL A 128 1.04 13.63 16.53
C VAL A 128 0.30 14.92 16.83
N ASP A 129 0.18 15.33 18.08
CA ASP A 129 -0.46 16.59 18.46
C ASP A 129 0.35 17.77 17.93
N THR A 130 1.68 17.75 18.08
CA THR A 130 2.56 18.73 17.44
C THR A 130 2.41 18.76 15.91
N LEU A 131 2.21 17.62 15.26
CA LEU A 131 1.98 17.57 13.82
C LEU A 131 0.62 18.19 13.44
N ILE A 132 -0.43 17.90 14.18
CA ILE A 132 -1.77 18.48 13.99
C ILE A 132 -1.73 20.01 14.20
N ASP A 133 -1.07 20.46 15.26
CA ASP A 133 -0.90 21.88 15.56
C ASP A 133 -0.15 22.61 14.43
N ALA A 134 0.94 22.00 13.94
CA ALA A 134 1.71 22.56 12.82
C ALA A 134 0.91 22.60 11.50
N ILE A 135 0.06 21.60 11.21
CA ILE A 135 -0.85 21.65 10.06
C ILE A 135 -1.84 22.81 10.21
N THR A 136 -2.33 23.04 11.42
CA THR A 136 -3.33 24.09 11.69
C THR A 136 -2.71 25.47 11.64
N THR A 137 -1.48 25.64 12.11
CA THR A 137 -0.79 26.96 12.19
C THR A 137 -0.01 27.30 10.93
N ASP A 138 0.79 26.38 10.41
CA ASP A 138 1.70 26.59 9.26
C ASP A 138 1.01 26.27 7.92
N GLY A 139 -0.12 25.56 7.96
CA GLY A 139 -0.87 25.14 6.79
C GLY A 139 -0.42 23.81 6.19
N VAL A 140 -1.32 23.19 5.43
CA VAL A 140 -1.13 21.88 4.80
C VAL A 140 0.04 21.88 3.82
N GLU A 141 0.21 22.94 3.03
CA GLU A 141 1.28 23.01 2.01
C GLU A 141 2.67 22.97 2.65
N ALA A 142 2.90 23.78 3.69
CA ALA A 142 4.16 23.81 4.42
C ALA A 142 4.48 22.44 5.05
N MET A 143 3.46 21.80 5.62
CA MET A 143 3.62 20.46 6.21
C MET A 143 3.81 19.36 5.18
N THR A 144 3.14 19.44 4.03
CA THR A 144 3.39 18.53 2.90
C THR A 144 4.87 18.59 2.50
N ARG A 145 5.43 19.76 2.38
CA ARG A 145 6.86 19.95 2.07
C ARG A 145 7.76 19.31 3.13
N ARG A 146 7.49 19.53 4.41
CA ARG A 146 8.26 18.92 5.52
C ARG A 146 8.16 17.39 5.54
N VAL A 147 6.97 16.85 5.29
CA VAL A 147 6.75 15.40 5.21
C VAL A 147 7.51 14.81 4.03
N MET A 148 7.38 15.39 2.84
CA MET A 148 8.07 14.90 1.64
C MET A 148 9.60 14.94 1.79
N GLN A 149 10.16 15.96 2.44
CA GLN A 149 11.61 16.03 2.68
C GLN A 149 12.15 14.90 3.55
N ARG A 150 11.34 14.30 4.42
CA ARG A 150 11.73 13.21 5.34
C ARG A 150 11.32 11.82 4.87
N SER A 151 10.48 11.72 3.84
CA SER A 151 9.87 10.46 3.42
C SER A 151 10.78 9.58 2.57
N PHE A 152 11.93 10.09 2.14
CA PHE A 152 12.80 9.38 1.21
C PHE A 152 14.22 9.24 1.78
N LYS A 153 14.83 8.08 1.56
CA LYS A 153 16.26 7.88 1.78
C LYS A 153 17.10 8.76 0.83
N VAL A 154 16.64 8.83 -0.44
CA VAL A 154 17.18 9.71 -1.46
C VAL A 154 16.05 10.60 -1.97
N PRO A 155 16.18 11.94 -1.87
CA PRO A 155 15.13 12.84 -2.33
C PRO A 155 14.77 12.61 -3.81
N PRO A 156 13.50 12.71 -4.19
CA PRO A 156 13.08 12.64 -5.59
C PRO A 156 13.69 13.76 -6.42
N PRO A 157 13.80 13.60 -7.75
CA PRO A 157 14.11 14.70 -8.66
C PRO A 157 13.15 15.89 -8.44
N ALA A 158 13.65 17.11 -8.63
CA ALA A 158 12.90 18.33 -8.32
C ALA A 158 11.51 18.38 -9.00
N ALA A 159 11.41 17.96 -10.26
CA ALA A 159 10.13 17.95 -10.98
C ALA A 159 9.11 16.97 -10.38
N GLU A 160 9.55 15.82 -9.87
CA GLU A 160 8.65 14.87 -9.18
C GLU A 160 8.26 15.37 -7.80
N LEU A 161 9.21 15.95 -7.05
CA LEU A 161 8.92 16.57 -5.78
C LEU A 161 7.87 17.68 -5.93
N GLU A 162 8.01 18.56 -6.91
CA GLU A 162 7.01 19.61 -7.19
C GLU A 162 5.63 19.00 -7.53
N ARG A 163 5.57 17.90 -8.26
CA ARG A 163 4.30 17.19 -8.53
C ARG A 163 3.65 16.66 -7.25
N PHE A 164 4.44 16.13 -6.32
CA PHE A 164 3.91 15.69 -5.01
C PHE A 164 3.44 16.87 -4.16
N LEU A 165 4.19 17.99 -4.19
CA LEU A 165 3.85 19.19 -3.44
C LEU A 165 2.59 19.88 -3.98
N ALA A 166 2.37 19.87 -5.31
CA ALA A 166 1.18 20.42 -5.93
C ALA A 166 -0.11 19.73 -5.42
N TYR A 167 -0.07 18.44 -5.09
CA TYR A 167 -1.20 17.77 -4.45
C TYR A 167 -1.50 18.36 -3.05
N GLY A 168 -0.46 18.74 -2.31
CA GLY A 168 -0.59 19.30 -0.97
C GLY A 168 -1.47 20.56 -0.92
N SER A 169 -1.42 21.40 -1.96
CA SER A 169 -2.24 22.61 -2.04
C SER A 169 -3.74 22.33 -2.25
N ALA A 170 -4.11 21.16 -2.74
CA ALA A 170 -5.49 20.74 -2.93
C ALA A 170 -6.10 20.03 -1.69
N ILE A 171 -5.29 19.69 -0.70
CA ILE A 171 -5.74 18.96 0.50
C ILE A 171 -6.49 19.91 1.45
N PRO A 172 -7.77 19.64 1.78
CA PRO A 172 -8.45 20.38 2.83
C PRO A 172 -7.77 20.16 4.19
N THR A 173 -7.50 21.22 4.96
CA THR A 173 -6.85 21.12 6.29
C THR A 173 -7.55 20.08 7.17
N ARG A 174 -8.88 20.08 7.18
CA ARG A 174 -9.66 19.13 7.98
C ARG A 174 -9.39 17.67 7.64
N SER A 175 -9.07 17.33 6.38
CA SER A 175 -8.83 15.93 6.00
C SER A 175 -7.58 15.37 6.65
N ALA A 176 -6.52 16.17 6.75
CA ALA A 176 -5.30 15.79 7.45
C ALA A 176 -5.49 15.76 8.98
N VAL A 177 -6.13 16.80 9.54
CA VAL A 177 -6.37 16.92 10.98
C VAL A 177 -7.28 15.81 11.50
N ASP A 178 -8.44 15.58 10.85
CA ASP A 178 -9.39 14.54 11.27
C ASP A 178 -8.80 13.13 11.16
N ALA A 179 -8.05 12.85 10.09
CA ALA A 179 -7.42 11.54 9.90
C ALA A 179 -6.34 11.29 10.95
N LEU A 180 -5.45 12.25 11.22
CA LEU A 180 -4.41 12.13 12.23
C LEU A 180 -4.98 12.03 13.63
N THR A 181 -5.99 12.84 13.97
CA THR A 181 -6.71 12.78 15.25
C THR A 181 -7.35 11.40 15.43
N SER A 182 -8.05 10.91 14.41
CA SER A 182 -8.66 9.59 14.47
C SER A 182 -7.62 8.49 14.59
N GLN A 183 -6.48 8.58 13.87
CA GLN A 183 -5.41 7.59 13.96
C GLN A 183 -4.72 7.61 15.33
N ARG A 184 -4.54 8.79 15.95
CA ARG A 184 -4.01 8.94 17.32
C ARG A 184 -4.88 8.18 18.33
N ASP A 185 -6.19 8.31 18.19
CA ASP A 185 -7.19 7.75 19.11
C ASP A 185 -7.51 6.28 18.82
N THR A 186 -6.97 5.72 17.71
CA THR A 186 -7.28 4.35 17.24
C THR A 186 -6.14 3.38 17.60
N ASP A 187 -6.53 2.20 18.12
CA ASP A 187 -5.65 1.05 18.28
C ASP A 187 -6.29 -0.15 17.57
N LEU A 188 -5.69 -0.55 16.46
CA LEU A 188 -6.13 -1.70 15.65
C LEU A 188 -5.43 -3.01 16.04
N THR A 189 -4.55 -3.00 17.05
CA THR A 189 -3.84 -4.20 17.51
C THR A 189 -4.79 -5.38 17.80
N PRO A 190 -5.94 -5.19 18.48
CA PRO A 190 -6.87 -6.28 18.74
C PRO A 190 -7.52 -6.89 17.49
N ALA A 191 -7.55 -6.14 16.37
CA ALA A 191 -8.13 -6.62 15.12
C ALA A 191 -7.16 -7.48 14.29
N LEU A 192 -5.84 -7.34 14.46
CA LEU A 192 -4.85 -8.04 13.63
C LEU A 192 -5.04 -9.57 13.61
N PRO A 193 -5.29 -10.27 14.75
CA PRO A 193 -5.52 -11.72 14.74
C PRO A 193 -6.77 -12.16 13.98
N THR A 194 -7.71 -11.26 13.69
CA THR A 194 -8.95 -11.57 12.96
C THR A 194 -8.82 -11.41 11.45
N ILE A 195 -7.70 -10.84 10.97
CA ILE A 195 -7.42 -10.64 9.54
C ILE A 195 -6.75 -11.90 8.99
N HIS A 196 -7.52 -12.75 8.32
CA HIS A 196 -7.08 -14.06 7.83
C HIS A 196 -6.56 -14.04 6.39
N VAL A 197 -6.80 -12.98 5.62
CA VAL A 197 -6.24 -12.84 4.27
C VAL A 197 -4.71 -12.83 4.35
N PRO A 198 -3.99 -13.29 3.31
CA PRO A 198 -2.53 -13.16 3.26
C PRO A 198 -2.10 -11.71 3.40
N VAL A 199 -1.13 -11.45 4.28
CA VAL A 199 -0.59 -10.11 4.55
C VAL A 199 0.89 -10.07 4.20
N ALA A 200 1.31 -9.03 3.47
CA ALA A 200 2.71 -8.69 3.30
C ALA A 200 3.00 -7.37 4.05
N VAL A 201 3.83 -7.44 5.08
CA VAL A 201 4.35 -6.25 5.77
C VAL A 201 5.65 -5.85 5.09
N VAL A 202 5.69 -4.65 4.52
CA VAL A 202 6.86 -4.10 3.83
C VAL A 202 7.43 -2.95 4.66
N HIS A 203 8.71 -3.04 5.02
CA HIS A 203 9.37 -2.04 5.84
C HIS A 203 10.65 -1.52 5.18
N GLY A 204 10.74 -0.21 5.02
CA GLY A 204 11.95 0.49 4.59
C GLY A 204 12.98 0.53 5.73
N ARG A 205 14.17 -0.01 5.51
CA ARG A 205 15.22 -0.11 6.54
C ARG A 205 15.63 1.24 7.12
N HIS A 206 15.45 2.30 6.36
CA HIS A 206 15.81 3.68 6.72
C HIS A 206 14.59 4.55 7.04
N ASP A 207 13.46 3.92 7.39
CA ASP A 207 12.25 4.65 7.80
C ASP A 207 12.52 5.47 9.06
N PRO A 208 12.39 6.83 9.01
CA PRO A 208 12.62 7.67 10.18
C PRO A 208 11.42 7.69 11.14
N VAL A 209 10.29 7.09 10.77
CA VAL A 209 9.03 7.14 11.52
C VAL A 209 8.81 5.88 12.33
N ARG A 210 9.11 4.70 11.76
CA ARG A 210 8.90 3.39 12.41
C ARG A 210 10.15 2.54 12.36
N THR A 211 10.28 1.64 13.33
CA THR A 211 11.41 0.71 13.39
C THR A 211 11.08 -0.63 12.75
N THR A 212 12.12 -1.35 12.33
CA THR A 212 11.96 -2.75 11.89
C THR A 212 11.37 -3.65 12.97
N ALA A 213 11.64 -3.33 14.25
CA ALA A 213 11.08 -4.07 15.39
C ALA A 213 9.55 -3.90 15.47
N ASP A 214 9.03 -2.69 15.23
CA ASP A 214 7.58 -2.43 15.18
C ASP A 214 6.91 -3.21 14.04
N ALA A 215 7.53 -3.21 12.85
CA ALA A 215 7.05 -3.97 11.72
C ALA A 215 7.04 -5.49 11.98
N ALA A 216 8.07 -6.00 12.65
CA ALA A 216 8.16 -7.40 13.04
C ALA A 216 7.10 -7.78 14.10
N ALA A 217 6.90 -6.95 15.12
CA ALA A 217 5.88 -7.16 16.14
C ALA A 217 4.47 -7.17 15.50
N MET A 218 4.19 -6.24 14.60
CA MET A 218 2.93 -6.22 13.86
C MET A 218 2.76 -7.50 13.03
N ALA A 219 3.77 -7.89 12.25
CA ALA A 219 3.70 -9.07 11.38
C ALA A 219 3.44 -10.37 12.17
N GLN A 220 4.02 -10.51 13.37
CA GLN A 220 3.83 -11.69 14.23
C GLN A 220 2.41 -11.80 14.80
N THR A 221 1.64 -10.73 14.80
CA THR A 221 0.27 -10.72 15.34
C THR A 221 -0.76 -11.26 14.36
N PHE A 222 -0.49 -11.23 13.06
CA PHE A 222 -1.38 -11.77 12.04
C PHE A 222 -1.27 -13.30 11.93
N PRO A 223 -2.38 -14.00 11.62
CA PRO A 223 -2.36 -15.45 11.36
C PRO A 223 -1.55 -15.84 10.12
N ASN A 224 -1.47 -14.96 9.11
CA ASN A 224 -0.88 -15.27 7.81
C ASN A 224 -0.13 -14.05 7.22
N ALA A 225 0.95 -13.64 7.88
CA ALA A 225 1.77 -12.52 7.42
C ALA A 225 3.22 -12.93 7.11
N THR A 226 3.82 -12.19 6.17
CA THR A 226 5.26 -12.19 5.88
C THR A 226 5.81 -10.79 6.07
N LEU A 227 7.02 -10.69 6.65
CA LEU A 227 7.75 -9.42 6.77
C LEU A 227 8.83 -9.34 5.68
N HIS A 228 8.85 -8.22 4.97
CA HIS A 228 9.84 -7.89 3.96
C HIS A 228 10.53 -6.57 4.31
N THR A 229 11.84 -6.59 4.48
CA THR A 229 12.64 -5.37 4.71
C THR A 229 13.34 -5.00 3.42
N VAL A 230 13.16 -3.76 2.97
CA VAL A 230 13.73 -3.24 1.73
C VAL A 230 14.67 -2.06 1.99
N ASP A 231 15.57 -1.75 1.05
CA ASP A 231 16.54 -0.66 1.17
C ASP A 231 15.92 0.68 0.75
N ALA A 232 15.03 1.22 1.58
CA ALA A 232 14.27 2.43 1.33
C ALA A 232 14.05 3.22 2.64
N GLY A 233 13.64 4.48 2.51
CA GLY A 233 13.11 5.32 3.58
C GLY A 233 11.65 5.00 3.89
N HIS A 234 10.85 6.05 4.10
CA HIS A 234 9.41 5.91 4.43
C HIS A 234 8.55 5.55 3.21
N SER A 235 9.07 5.64 1.99
CA SER A 235 8.30 5.47 0.73
C SER A 235 8.83 4.34 -0.17
N PRO A 236 8.86 3.06 0.28
CA PRO A 236 9.39 1.94 -0.51
C PRO A 236 8.76 1.78 -1.89
N MET A 237 7.45 2.04 -2.04
CA MET A 237 6.72 1.92 -3.30
C MET A 237 7.22 2.90 -4.37
N TYR A 238 7.85 4.00 -3.95
CA TYR A 238 8.50 4.97 -4.82
C TYR A 238 10.00 4.68 -5.00
N GLU A 239 10.72 4.42 -3.90
CA GLU A 239 12.18 4.31 -3.88
C GLU A 239 12.70 2.98 -4.46
N CYS A 240 11.95 1.90 -4.30
CA CYS A 240 12.29 0.56 -4.81
C CYS A 240 11.06 -0.18 -5.36
N PRO A 241 10.39 0.36 -6.39
CA PRO A 241 9.14 -0.19 -6.92
C PRO A 241 9.26 -1.64 -7.37
N ASP A 242 10.41 -2.07 -7.92
CA ASP A 242 10.63 -3.46 -8.33
C ASP A 242 10.66 -4.44 -7.16
N ALA A 243 11.25 -4.06 -6.04
CA ALA A 243 11.25 -4.89 -4.83
C ALA A 243 9.82 -5.04 -4.28
N VAL A 244 9.06 -3.92 -4.22
CA VAL A 244 7.66 -3.96 -3.78
C VAL A 244 6.79 -4.72 -4.77
N ARG A 245 7.03 -4.59 -6.09
CA ARG A 245 6.36 -5.40 -7.12
C ARG A 245 6.54 -6.90 -6.87
N ALA A 246 7.77 -7.35 -6.62
CA ALA A 246 8.04 -8.76 -6.38
C ALA A 246 7.20 -9.31 -5.20
N ILE A 247 7.08 -8.53 -4.12
CA ILE A 247 6.28 -8.88 -2.94
C ILE A 247 4.77 -8.93 -3.29
N VAL A 248 4.26 -7.94 -4.03
CA VAL A 248 2.85 -7.93 -4.46
C VAL A 248 2.53 -9.11 -5.37
N VAL A 249 3.42 -9.44 -6.32
CA VAL A 249 3.24 -10.58 -7.23
C VAL A 249 3.29 -11.91 -6.48
N GLU A 250 4.18 -12.06 -5.50
CA GLU A 250 4.20 -13.24 -4.61
C GLU A 250 2.86 -13.38 -3.87
N LEU A 251 2.35 -12.28 -3.29
CA LEU A 251 1.04 -12.28 -2.61
C LEU A 251 -0.09 -12.68 -3.57
N LEU A 252 -0.14 -12.12 -4.78
CA LEU A 252 -1.12 -12.47 -5.79
C LEU A 252 -1.07 -13.96 -6.16
N THR A 253 0.13 -14.55 -6.25
CA THR A 253 0.30 -15.97 -6.55
C THR A 253 -0.24 -16.86 -5.42
N ARG A 254 -0.04 -16.47 -4.17
CA ARG A 254 -0.58 -17.17 -2.99
C ARG A 254 -2.09 -17.12 -2.92
N THR A 255 -2.73 -16.09 -3.48
CA THR A 255 -4.18 -15.85 -3.44
C THR A 255 -4.91 -16.32 -4.70
N ALA A 256 -4.21 -16.84 -5.69
CA ALA A 256 -4.79 -17.39 -6.93
C ALA A 256 -5.22 -18.87 -6.80
N ARG A 257 -4.96 -19.47 -5.64
CA ARG A 257 -5.31 -20.87 -5.31
C ARG A 257 -6.60 -20.89 -4.48
#